data_28803dcfc5a843cfe114bae6d02ead4e
#
_entry.id   28803dcfc5a843cfe114bae6d02ead4e
#
_cell.length_a   1.000
_cell.length_b   1.000
_cell.length_c   1.000
_cell.angle_alpha   90.00
_cell.angle_beta   90.00
_cell.angle_gamma   90.00
#
_symmetry.space_group_name_H-M   'P 1'
#
loop_
_entity.id
_entity.type
_entity.pdbx_description
1 polymer ?
#
loop_
_entity_poly.entity_id
_entity_poly.type
_entity_poly.pdbx_seq_one_letter_code
_entity_poly.pdbx_strand_id
1 'polypeptide(L)'
;MKDFLPISIEEIKERGWEQLDFLFVSGDAYVDHPSFGPAVICRVLEAQGYKVALLCQPDWRKPENFAVLGKPRLAVLISGGNLDSMLCHYTAAKKERKKDNYTPGGEMGKRPDHATVVYSQQIKKLWPDMPVIIGGIEASLRRFAHYDYWEGKLLPSILADSHADLLIYGMGEKQITEAADYLSGGASMQDMYYIRGTAYLADSLEGIDDYVEIPSYEACLKNKKLFAKAHYLQSKEQDPFYGKTVVQKNGSKYLVQNPAPYPLTQQEMDAIYDLDYQRTYHPSYEVLGGVPAIEEVRFSIISCRGCFGSCSFCAIHSHQGRIIQSRSHESILKEARIIAAMPDFKGYIHDVGGPTANFRHPACAKQLKVGACRDRQCLFPKPCPNLDSNHSDYIELLRKIRAIPGIKKVFIRSGIRYDYLLEEKTGEFLDELCRYHVSGQLKIAPEHVAPRALKNMGKPGKEVYLKFMRAFSKKNKEIGLKQFLVPYFISSHPGCTLDDAIELAEFLRDIGHQPEQVQDFIPTPGSLSTAMYYSGCNPETGCEIFVARNPHEKAMQRALMQYKNPRNRMLVKEALLKAGRNDLIGSGDKCLLKINTGYKTKPAGKNSRSKTKKR
;
A
#
# COMPACT_ATOMS: atom_id res chain seq x y z
N MET A 1 21.26 -15.38 18.49
CA MET A 1 20.12 -14.55 18.05
C MET A 1 19.46 -14.01 19.31
N LYS A 2 19.09 -12.73 19.36
CA LYS A 2 18.27 -12.20 20.45
C LYS A 2 16.89 -12.86 20.40
N ASP A 3 16.24 -12.98 21.57
CA ASP A 3 14.89 -13.53 21.64
C ASP A 3 13.84 -12.56 21.08
N PHE A 4 12.59 -13.02 20.96
CA PHE A 4 11.46 -12.13 20.65
C PHE A 4 11.40 -10.98 21.65
N LEU A 5 10.91 -9.82 21.22
CA LEU A 5 10.57 -8.75 22.15
C LEU A 5 9.38 -9.22 23.02
N PRO A 6 9.33 -8.79 24.30
CA PRO A 6 8.30 -9.28 25.22
C PRO A 6 6.90 -8.78 24.83
N ILE A 7 5.93 -9.68 24.95
CA ILE A 7 4.50 -9.41 24.79
C ILE A 7 3.70 -9.79 26.05
N SER A 8 4.37 -10.28 27.09
CA SER A 8 3.75 -10.65 28.38
C SER A 8 4.55 -10.10 29.56
N ILE A 9 3.92 -10.05 30.73
CA ILE A 9 4.58 -9.59 31.96
C ILE A 9 5.64 -10.60 32.43
N GLU A 10 5.46 -11.88 32.15
CA GLU A 10 6.41 -12.96 32.44
C GLU A 10 7.70 -12.74 31.67
N GLU A 11 7.62 -12.49 30.36
CA GLU A 11 8.77 -12.23 29.50
C GLU A 11 9.53 -10.94 29.89
N ILE A 12 8.81 -9.91 30.37
CA ILE A 12 9.41 -8.68 30.91
C ILE A 12 10.23 -9.00 32.17
N LYS A 13 9.66 -9.82 33.07
CA LYS A 13 10.35 -10.25 34.31
C LYS A 13 11.56 -11.14 34.02
N GLU A 14 11.45 -12.07 33.07
CA GLU A 14 12.56 -12.92 32.63
C GLU A 14 13.77 -12.11 32.12
N ARG A 15 13.52 -10.94 31.52
CA ARG A 15 14.56 -9.99 31.11
C ARG A 15 15.11 -9.16 32.28
N GLY A 16 14.59 -9.30 33.48
CA GLY A 16 14.97 -8.52 34.67
C GLY A 16 14.54 -7.05 34.58
N TRP A 17 13.48 -6.74 33.82
CA TRP A 17 13.02 -5.37 33.68
C TRP A 17 11.93 -5.06 34.72
N GLU A 18 12.13 -4.03 35.51
CA GLU A 18 11.16 -3.52 36.49
C GLU A 18 10.16 -2.59 35.82
N GLN A 19 10.60 -1.80 34.83
CA GLN A 19 9.77 -0.87 34.08
C GLN A 19 10.23 -0.79 32.62
N LEU A 20 9.27 -0.66 31.72
CA LEU A 20 9.51 -0.40 30.30
C LEU A 20 9.85 1.07 30.06
N ASP A 21 10.68 1.34 29.05
CA ASP A 21 10.85 2.69 28.52
C ASP A 21 9.71 3.04 27.56
N PHE A 22 9.39 2.13 26.66
CA PHE A 22 8.30 2.27 25.68
C PHE A 22 7.35 1.07 25.69
N LEU A 23 6.07 1.36 25.57
CA LEU A 23 5.05 0.38 25.28
C LEU A 23 4.54 0.60 23.86
N PHE A 24 4.69 -0.39 22.98
CA PHE A 24 4.16 -0.32 21.61
C PHE A 24 2.81 -1.03 21.53
N VAL A 25 1.74 -0.30 21.21
CA VAL A 25 0.38 -0.87 21.01
C VAL A 25 0.15 -1.05 19.51
N SER A 26 -0.14 -2.30 19.11
CA SER A 26 -0.29 -2.68 17.71
C SER A 26 -1.67 -3.23 17.39
N GLY A 27 -2.23 -2.82 16.25
CA GLY A 27 -3.43 -3.45 15.67
C GLY A 27 -3.17 -4.84 15.09
N ASP A 28 -1.91 -5.21 14.83
CA ASP A 28 -1.49 -6.53 14.35
C ASP A 28 -0.99 -7.40 15.51
N ALA A 29 -1.08 -8.71 15.35
CA ALA A 29 -0.30 -9.66 16.15
C ALA A 29 1.20 -9.45 15.91
N TYR A 30 2.04 -9.83 16.89
CA TYR A 30 3.48 -9.66 16.77
C TYR A 30 4.10 -10.65 15.79
N VAL A 31 4.57 -10.12 14.69
CA VAL A 31 5.42 -10.82 13.71
C VAL A 31 6.76 -10.10 13.68
N ASP A 32 7.80 -10.77 14.12
CA ASP A 32 9.15 -10.22 14.20
C ASP A 32 9.87 -10.37 12.85
N HIS A 33 9.51 -9.49 11.91
CA HIS A 33 10.02 -9.54 10.54
C HIS A 33 10.24 -8.13 10.01
N PRO A 34 11.29 -7.86 9.21
CA PRO A 34 11.60 -6.51 8.68
C PRO A 34 10.56 -5.95 7.70
N SER A 35 9.54 -6.72 7.35
CA SER A 35 8.37 -6.25 6.60
C SER A 35 7.23 -5.75 7.49
N PHE A 36 7.37 -5.79 8.82
CA PHE A 36 6.35 -5.36 9.77
C PHE A 36 6.81 -4.12 10.53
N GLY A 37 6.10 -3.01 10.34
CA GLY A 37 6.43 -1.73 10.95
C GLY A 37 6.60 -1.79 12.48
N PRO A 38 5.69 -2.44 13.25
CA PRO A 38 5.85 -2.61 14.70
C PRO A 38 7.17 -3.28 15.08
N ALA A 39 7.56 -4.36 14.38
CA ALA A 39 8.82 -5.05 14.63
C ALA A 39 10.02 -4.13 14.34
N VAL A 40 10.00 -3.43 13.19
CA VAL A 40 11.10 -2.52 12.81
C VAL A 40 11.31 -1.43 13.86
N ILE A 41 10.26 -0.71 14.23
CA ILE A 41 10.34 0.39 15.21
C ILE A 41 10.82 -0.10 16.59
N CYS A 42 10.27 -1.22 17.07
CA CYS A 42 10.65 -1.77 18.36
C CYS A 42 12.09 -2.32 18.36
N ARG A 43 12.53 -2.96 17.30
CA ARG A 43 13.92 -3.45 17.17
C ARG A 43 14.92 -2.29 17.05
N VAL A 44 14.55 -1.20 16.36
CA VAL A 44 15.40 0.01 16.33
C VAL A 44 15.58 0.59 17.72
N LEU A 45 14.51 0.71 18.51
CA LEU A 45 14.60 1.20 19.89
C LEU A 45 15.37 0.22 20.80
N GLU A 46 15.14 -1.09 20.68
CA GLU A 46 15.90 -2.11 21.42
C GLU A 46 17.41 -2.02 21.11
N ALA A 47 17.77 -1.80 19.85
CA ALA A 47 19.16 -1.64 19.43
C ALA A 47 19.85 -0.40 20.05
N GLN A 48 19.06 0.62 20.42
CA GLN A 48 19.52 1.80 21.16
C GLN A 48 19.58 1.58 22.68
N GLY A 49 19.21 0.38 23.15
CA GLY A 49 19.26 0.03 24.57
C GLY A 49 17.97 0.31 25.35
N TYR A 50 16.90 0.76 24.69
CA TYR A 50 15.60 0.99 25.35
C TYR A 50 14.87 -0.33 25.65
N LYS A 51 14.17 -0.36 26.78
CA LYS A 51 13.30 -1.46 27.20
C LYS A 51 11.93 -1.33 26.54
N VAL A 52 11.66 -2.15 25.52
CA VAL A 52 10.46 -2.06 24.70
C VAL A 52 9.66 -3.36 24.75
N ALA A 53 8.34 -3.25 24.97
CA ALA A 53 7.42 -4.37 24.88
C ALA A 53 6.29 -4.05 23.91
N LEU A 54 5.69 -5.10 23.31
CA LEU A 54 4.56 -4.95 22.40
C LEU A 54 3.27 -5.46 23.06
N LEU A 55 2.25 -4.61 23.06
CA LEU A 55 0.88 -4.95 23.40
C LEU A 55 0.09 -5.10 22.09
N CYS A 56 -0.08 -6.34 21.66
CA CYS A 56 -0.67 -6.67 20.38
C CYS A 56 -2.17 -6.97 20.52
N GLN A 57 -3.01 -6.25 19.78
CA GLN A 57 -4.46 -6.48 19.73
C GLN A 57 -5.13 -6.56 21.10
N PRO A 58 -4.89 -5.57 22.03
CA PRO A 58 -5.58 -5.56 23.33
C PRO A 58 -7.10 -5.50 23.12
N ASP A 59 -7.87 -6.08 24.06
CA ASP A 59 -9.31 -5.87 24.05
C ASP A 59 -9.61 -4.39 24.36
N TRP A 60 -9.90 -3.68 23.29
CA TRP A 60 -10.05 -2.23 23.25
C TRP A 60 -11.31 -1.69 23.93
N ARG A 61 -12.19 -2.56 24.40
CA ARG A 61 -13.45 -2.17 25.05
C ARG A 61 -13.24 -1.58 26.43
N LYS A 62 -12.12 -1.89 27.09
CA LYS A 62 -11.80 -1.47 28.45
C LYS A 62 -10.38 -0.89 28.54
N PRO A 63 -10.19 0.32 29.08
CA PRO A 63 -8.87 0.93 29.22
C PRO A 63 -7.89 0.05 30.04
N GLU A 64 -8.37 -0.67 31.04
CA GLU A 64 -7.55 -1.50 31.95
C GLU A 64 -6.75 -2.57 31.19
N ASN A 65 -7.26 -3.03 30.05
CA ASN A 65 -6.57 -4.01 29.21
C ASN A 65 -5.27 -3.47 28.58
N PHE A 66 -5.09 -2.16 28.60
CA PHE A 66 -3.86 -1.51 28.12
C PHE A 66 -2.78 -1.40 29.20
N ALA A 67 -3.09 -1.70 30.47
CA ALA A 67 -2.18 -1.65 31.60
C ALA A 67 -1.46 -2.98 31.89
N VAL A 68 -1.79 -4.06 31.16
CA VAL A 68 -1.34 -5.43 31.48
C VAL A 68 0.17 -5.62 31.44
N LEU A 69 0.91 -4.79 30.70
CA LEU A 69 2.37 -4.79 30.63
C LEU A 69 3.03 -3.69 31.51
N GLY A 70 2.21 -2.95 32.26
CA GLY A 70 2.66 -1.83 33.10
C GLY A 70 2.74 -0.50 32.37
N LYS A 71 2.86 0.59 33.14
CA LYS A 71 3.02 1.96 32.62
C LYS A 71 4.47 2.18 32.18
N PRO A 72 4.74 2.56 30.91
CA PRO A 72 6.10 2.85 30.47
C PRO A 72 6.62 4.15 31.08
N ARG A 73 7.94 4.31 31.10
CA ARG A 73 8.62 5.49 31.65
C ARG A 73 8.55 6.70 30.71
N LEU A 74 8.69 6.48 29.39
CA LEU A 74 8.88 7.55 28.42
C LEU A 74 7.64 7.84 27.60
N ALA A 75 7.11 6.87 26.85
CA ALA A 75 5.95 7.06 26.00
C ALA A 75 5.25 5.76 25.61
N VAL A 76 4.00 5.90 25.17
CA VAL A 76 3.27 4.85 24.44
C VAL A 76 3.31 5.15 22.95
N LEU A 77 3.74 4.15 22.17
CA LEU A 77 3.79 4.20 20.71
C LEU A 77 2.59 3.42 20.15
N ILE A 78 1.90 3.95 19.14
CA ILE A 78 0.66 3.33 18.64
C ILE A 78 0.66 3.26 17.12
N SER A 79 0.30 2.09 16.59
CA SER A 79 0.05 1.90 15.16
C SER A 79 -1.18 1.01 14.93
N GLY A 80 -1.97 1.32 13.91
CA GLY A 80 -3.06 0.45 13.43
C GLY A 80 -2.59 -0.89 12.84
N GLY A 81 -1.28 -1.05 12.64
CA GLY A 81 -0.65 -2.24 12.07
C GLY A 81 0.00 -1.98 10.70
N ASN A 82 0.31 -3.05 9.99
CA ASN A 82 0.96 -3.01 8.68
C ASN A 82 0.07 -2.45 7.57
N LEU A 83 -1.24 -2.59 7.73
CA LEU A 83 -2.26 -2.00 6.87
C LEU A 83 -3.18 -1.09 7.67
N ASP A 84 -3.92 -0.27 6.95
CA ASP A 84 -5.05 0.49 7.47
C ASP A 84 -6.11 -0.46 8.04
N SER A 85 -6.59 -0.23 9.26
CA SER A 85 -7.57 -1.10 9.94
C SER A 85 -8.86 -1.27 9.14
N MET A 86 -9.32 -0.20 8.47
CA MET A 86 -10.51 -0.27 7.64
C MET A 86 -10.32 -1.16 6.40
N LEU A 87 -9.10 -1.20 5.82
CA LEU A 87 -8.76 -2.13 4.74
C LEU A 87 -8.66 -3.58 5.21
N CYS A 88 -8.31 -3.82 6.47
CA CYS A 88 -8.33 -5.15 7.06
C CYS A 88 -9.75 -5.67 7.25
N HIS A 89 -10.68 -4.78 7.58
CA HIS A 89 -12.07 -5.16 7.91
C HIS A 89 -13.00 -5.18 6.70
N TYR A 90 -12.81 -4.27 5.73
CA TYR A 90 -13.80 -4.07 4.67
C TYR A 90 -13.22 -4.21 3.26
N THR A 91 -14.08 -4.64 2.35
CA THR A 91 -13.80 -4.63 0.91
C THR A 91 -14.12 -3.27 0.28
N ALA A 92 -13.73 -3.08 -1.01
CA ALA A 92 -14.11 -1.88 -1.77
C ALA A 92 -15.63 -1.66 -1.87
N ALA A 93 -16.43 -2.71 -1.76
CA ALA A 93 -17.90 -2.64 -1.75
C ALA A 93 -18.47 -2.46 -0.33
N LYS A 94 -17.64 -2.07 0.64
CA LYS A 94 -17.99 -1.88 2.06
C LYS A 94 -18.59 -3.13 2.73
N LYS A 95 -18.23 -4.31 2.25
CA LYS A 95 -18.62 -5.59 2.87
C LYS A 95 -17.53 -6.04 3.83
N GLU A 96 -17.90 -6.52 4.98
CA GLU A 96 -16.98 -7.11 5.95
C GLU A 96 -16.19 -8.27 5.33
N ARG A 97 -14.92 -8.35 5.66
CA ARG A 97 -14.06 -9.47 5.32
C ARG A 97 -14.33 -10.61 6.30
N LYS A 98 -14.02 -11.82 5.86
CA LYS A 98 -14.19 -13.03 6.68
C LYS A 98 -12.95 -13.40 7.47
N LYS A 99 -11.80 -12.81 7.14
CA LYS A 99 -10.49 -13.08 7.76
C LYS A 99 -9.67 -11.81 7.85
N ASP A 100 -8.96 -11.64 8.94
CA ASP A 100 -7.87 -10.70 9.12
C ASP A 100 -6.55 -11.46 9.15
N ASN A 101 -5.75 -11.39 8.10
CA ASN A 101 -4.51 -12.13 7.99
C ASN A 101 -3.43 -11.71 9.01
N TYR A 102 -3.60 -10.54 9.65
CA TYR A 102 -2.68 -10.02 10.66
C TYR A 102 -3.07 -10.40 12.09
N THR A 103 -4.05 -11.26 12.23
CA THR A 103 -4.56 -11.76 13.52
C THR A 103 -4.25 -13.26 13.66
N PRO A 104 -3.98 -13.78 14.86
CA PRO A 104 -3.77 -15.21 15.07
C PRO A 104 -4.92 -16.04 14.52
N GLY A 105 -4.63 -17.09 13.76
CA GLY A 105 -5.62 -17.92 13.07
C GLY A 105 -6.42 -17.21 11.98
N GLY A 106 -6.16 -15.94 11.70
CA GLY A 106 -6.94 -15.12 10.76
C GLY A 106 -8.30 -14.68 11.34
N GLU A 107 -8.47 -14.65 12.65
CA GLU A 107 -9.71 -14.32 13.33
C GLU A 107 -10.09 -12.84 13.16
N MET A 108 -11.37 -12.56 12.84
CA MET A 108 -11.90 -11.20 12.75
C MET A 108 -12.28 -10.63 14.11
N GLY A 109 -12.27 -9.28 14.23
CA GLY A 109 -12.80 -8.56 15.41
C GLY A 109 -11.81 -8.40 16.57
N LYS A 110 -10.52 -8.74 16.39
CA LYS A 110 -9.48 -8.49 17.40
C LYS A 110 -8.99 -7.05 17.40
N ARG A 111 -8.98 -6.37 16.26
CA ARG A 111 -8.70 -4.94 16.19
C ARG A 111 -9.99 -4.14 16.03
N PRO A 112 -10.10 -2.90 16.53
CA PRO A 112 -11.22 -2.00 16.25
C PRO A 112 -11.11 -1.38 14.85
N ASP A 113 -12.21 -0.83 14.36
CA ASP A 113 -12.17 0.16 13.29
C ASP A 113 -11.39 1.38 13.78
N HIS A 114 -10.62 2.02 12.86
CA HIS A 114 -9.75 3.16 13.22
C HIS A 114 -8.85 2.88 14.43
N ALA A 115 -8.16 1.73 14.42
CA ALA A 115 -7.44 1.20 15.56
C ALA A 115 -6.49 2.20 16.23
N THR A 116 -5.78 3.02 15.44
CA THR A 116 -4.87 4.06 15.97
C THR A 116 -5.60 5.07 16.84
N VAL A 117 -6.80 5.52 16.42
CA VAL A 117 -7.63 6.46 17.18
C VAL A 117 -8.12 5.83 18.46
N VAL A 118 -8.73 4.64 18.36
CA VAL A 118 -9.32 3.94 19.50
C VAL A 118 -8.26 3.63 20.55
N TYR A 119 -7.12 3.09 20.17
CA TYR A 119 -6.05 2.75 21.11
C TYR A 119 -5.49 3.99 21.81
N SER A 120 -5.26 5.08 21.08
CA SER A 120 -4.78 6.33 21.65
C SER A 120 -5.76 6.89 22.69
N GLN A 121 -7.06 6.90 22.37
CA GLN A 121 -8.10 7.35 23.29
C GLN A 121 -8.16 6.48 24.56
N GLN A 122 -7.96 5.16 24.46
CA GLN A 122 -7.93 4.28 25.64
C GLN A 122 -6.70 4.56 26.51
N ILE A 123 -5.53 4.75 25.92
CA ILE A 123 -4.31 5.12 26.66
C ILE A 123 -4.49 6.48 27.36
N LYS A 124 -5.05 7.49 26.68
CA LYS A 124 -5.28 8.81 27.29
C LYS A 124 -6.35 8.78 28.41
N LYS A 125 -7.32 7.89 28.35
CA LYS A 125 -8.24 7.66 29.47
C LYS A 125 -7.54 7.00 30.66
N LEU A 126 -6.65 6.03 30.40
CA LEU A 126 -5.94 5.29 31.43
C LEU A 126 -4.83 6.15 32.07
N TRP A 127 -4.07 6.84 31.26
CA TRP A 127 -2.91 7.66 31.66
C TRP A 127 -2.94 9.02 30.95
N PRO A 128 -3.70 10.01 31.45
CA PRO A 128 -3.90 11.30 30.77
C PRO A 128 -2.61 12.05 30.42
N ASP A 129 -1.60 11.99 31.30
CA ASP A 129 -0.32 12.70 31.16
C ASP A 129 0.75 11.91 30.41
N MET A 130 0.46 10.66 30.03
CA MET A 130 1.41 9.83 29.30
C MET A 130 1.59 10.35 27.87
N PRO A 131 2.84 10.62 27.44
CA PRO A 131 3.13 10.92 26.05
C PRO A 131 2.66 9.80 25.12
N VAL A 132 1.89 10.15 24.08
CA VAL A 132 1.40 9.23 23.07
C VAL A 132 1.90 9.66 21.70
N ILE A 133 2.67 8.78 21.07
CA ILE A 133 3.21 8.98 19.71
C ILE A 133 2.50 7.98 18.78
N ILE A 134 1.78 8.49 17.79
CA ILE A 134 1.13 7.65 16.78
C ILE A 134 1.95 7.60 15.49
N GLY A 135 1.88 6.48 14.78
CA GLY A 135 2.60 6.31 13.53
C GLY A 135 2.03 5.18 12.64
N GLY A 136 2.82 4.77 11.66
CA GLY A 136 2.41 3.78 10.67
C GLY A 136 1.53 4.37 9.55
N ILE A 137 1.07 3.50 8.64
CA ILE A 137 0.38 3.95 7.42
C ILE A 137 -0.97 4.61 7.71
N GLU A 138 -1.73 4.07 8.67
CA GLU A 138 -3.05 4.59 9.04
C GLU A 138 -2.96 6.03 9.55
N ALA A 139 -2.04 6.32 10.47
CA ALA A 139 -1.80 7.65 10.99
C ALA A 139 -1.22 8.58 9.92
N SER A 140 -0.19 8.14 9.19
CA SER A 140 0.47 8.94 8.16
C SER A 140 -0.48 9.48 7.10
N LEU A 141 -1.45 8.67 6.66
CA LEU A 141 -2.38 9.04 5.60
C LEU A 141 -3.54 9.92 6.10
N ARG A 142 -3.80 9.96 7.41
CA ARG A 142 -4.87 10.73 8.05
C ARG A 142 -4.36 11.95 8.84
N ARG A 143 -3.11 12.36 8.64
CA ARG A 143 -2.52 13.47 9.39
C ARG A 143 -3.19 14.83 9.17
N PHE A 144 -3.75 15.05 7.98
CA PHE A 144 -4.58 16.23 7.66
C PHE A 144 -6.07 15.89 7.66
N ALA A 145 -6.91 16.89 7.43
CA ALA A 145 -8.31 16.65 7.08
C ALA A 145 -8.39 15.67 5.89
N HIS A 146 -9.14 14.60 6.06
CA HIS A 146 -9.17 13.52 5.10
C HIS A 146 -10.58 12.99 4.85
N TYR A 147 -10.81 12.46 3.64
CA TYR A 147 -12.07 11.79 3.33
C TYR A 147 -12.00 10.34 3.78
N ASP A 148 -12.89 9.97 4.70
CA ASP A 148 -13.11 8.56 5.06
C ASP A 148 -14.14 7.94 4.12
N TYR A 149 -13.70 6.92 3.41
CA TYR A 149 -14.55 6.23 2.41
C TYR A 149 -15.67 5.44 3.05
N TRP A 150 -15.42 4.77 4.18
CA TRP A 150 -16.38 3.88 4.83
C TRP A 150 -17.48 4.67 5.53
N GLU A 151 -17.13 5.74 6.21
CA GLU A 151 -18.09 6.68 6.80
C GLU A 151 -18.75 7.61 5.76
N GLY A 152 -18.09 7.81 4.63
CA GLY A 152 -18.60 8.67 3.54
C GLY A 152 -18.53 10.16 3.81
N LYS A 153 -17.71 10.59 4.79
CA LYS A 153 -17.58 11.99 5.23
C LYS A 153 -16.13 12.44 5.33
N LEU A 154 -15.94 13.75 5.41
CA LEU A 154 -14.66 14.37 5.71
C LEU A 154 -14.45 14.34 7.23
N LEU A 155 -13.29 13.85 7.67
CA LEU A 155 -12.86 13.82 9.06
C LEU A 155 -11.71 14.82 9.27
N PRO A 156 -11.50 15.32 10.51
CA PRO A 156 -10.38 16.18 10.85
C PRO A 156 -9.05 15.41 10.81
N SER A 157 -7.96 16.07 11.23
CA SER A 157 -6.71 15.37 11.48
C SER A 157 -6.88 14.24 12.49
N ILE A 158 -6.24 13.10 12.25
CA ILE A 158 -6.22 11.98 13.21
C ILE A 158 -5.69 12.39 14.60
N LEU A 159 -4.83 13.41 14.68
CA LEU A 159 -4.34 13.96 15.95
C LEU A 159 -5.48 14.60 16.77
N ALA A 160 -6.44 15.23 16.11
CA ALA A 160 -7.59 15.81 16.80
C ALA A 160 -8.53 14.74 17.38
N ASP A 161 -8.74 13.64 16.64
CA ASP A 161 -9.61 12.55 17.06
C ASP A 161 -8.93 11.62 18.09
N SER A 162 -7.64 11.36 17.94
CA SER A 162 -6.90 10.43 18.78
C SER A 162 -6.42 11.02 20.11
N HIS A 163 -6.34 12.33 20.22
CA HIS A 163 -5.71 13.07 21.33
C HIS A 163 -4.23 12.69 21.55
N ALA A 164 -3.56 12.17 20.54
CA ALA A 164 -2.13 11.90 20.60
C ALA A 164 -1.33 13.20 20.59
N ASP A 165 -0.14 13.16 21.19
CA ASP A 165 0.72 14.34 21.36
C ASP A 165 1.57 14.61 20.11
N LEU A 166 2.02 13.53 19.46
CA LEU A 166 2.87 13.59 18.27
C LEU A 166 2.48 12.51 17.26
N LEU A 167 2.57 12.84 15.98
CA LEU A 167 2.45 11.89 14.89
C LEU A 167 3.78 11.82 14.14
N ILE A 168 4.34 10.62 14.00
CA ILE A 168 5.47 10.34 13.11
C ILE A 168 4.92 9.79 11.80
N TYR A 169 5.12 10.51 10.69
CA TYR A 169 4.66 10.04 9.39
C TYR A 169 5.81 9.48 8.53
N GLY A 170 5.47 8.62 7.60
CA GLY A 170 6.46 7.89 6.81
C GLY A 170 6.98 6.65 7.53
N MET A 171 8.25 6.29 7.31
CA MET A 171 8.82 5.04 7.83
C MET A 171 9.22 5.14 9.32
N GLY A 172 9.67 6.29 9.79
CA GLY A 172 9.74 6.67 11.19
C GLY A 172 10.97 6.23 12.00
N GLU A 173 11.90 5.45 11.45
CA GLU A 173 13.01 4.88 12.21
C GLU A 173 13.92 5.96 12.83
N LYS A 174 14.32 6.98 12.06
CA LYS A 174 15.16 8.08 12.58
C LYS A 174 14.39 8.97 13.54
N GLN A 175 13.14 9.27 13.20
CA GLN A 175 12.28 10.13 14.01
C GLN A 175 12.00 9.55 15.39
N ILE A 176 11.77 8.23 15.46
CA ILE A 176 11.52 7.59 16.77
C ILE A 176 12.79 7.52 17.60
N THR A 177 13.96 7.31 16.99
CA THR A 177 15.24 7.37 17.69
C THR A 177 15.48 8.76 18.26
N GLU A 178 15.31 9.80 17.44
CA GLU A 178 15.47 11.20 17.86
C GLU A 178 14.49 11.57 18.98
N ALA A 179 13.20 11.20 18.84
CA ALA A 179 12.20 11.43 19.88
C ALA A 179 12.52 10.66 21.17
N ALA A 180 13.03 9.44 21.08
CA ALA A 180 13.44 8.64 22.25
C ALA A 180 14.61 9.27 23.02
N ASP A 181 15.59 9.82 22.30
CA ASP A 181 16.73 10.50 22.90
C ASP A 181 16.30 11.77 23.65
N TYR A 182 15.39 12.58 23.05
CA TYR A 182 14.82 13.75 23.74
C TYR A 182 14.06 13.36 25.00
N LEU A 183 13.15 12.38 24.91
CA LEU A 183 12.36 11.92 26.05
C LEU A 183 13.23 11.33 27.16
N SER A 184 14.27 10.58 26.82
CA SER A 184 15.19 10.01 27.79
C SER A 184 16.05 11.08 28.49
N GLY A 185 16.31 12.19 27.80
CA GLY A 185 16.98 13.38 28.34
C GLY A 185 16.06 14.26 29.21
N GLY A 186 14.77 13.90 29.37
CA GLY A 186 13.80 14.67 30.16
C GLY A 186 13.16 15.84 29.42
N ALA A 187 13.28 15.88 28.09
CA ALA A 187 12.63 16.91 27.27
C ALA A 187 11.10 16.73 27.25
N SER A 188 10.39 17.82 27.08
CA SER A 188 8.93 17.82 26.89
C SER A 188 8.54 17.47 25.46
N MET A 189 7.25 17.19 25.23
CA MET A 189 6.75 16.96 23.88
C MET A 189 6.92 18.19 22.96
N GLN A 190 6.86 19.42 23.51
CA GLN A 190 7.07 20.64 22.74
C GLN A 190 8.51 20.77 22.23
N ASP A 191 9.49 20.26 22.95
CA ASP A 191 10.90 20.28 22.53
C ASP A 191 11.16 19.42 21.29
N MET A 192 10.21 18.55 20.91
CA MET A 192 10.28 17.68 19.73
C MET A 192 9.50 18.22 18.51
N TYR A 193 8.83 19.37 18.63
CA TYR A 193 7.97 19.90 17.57
C TYR A 193 8.71 20.37 16.32
N TYR A 194 10.03 20.33 16.29
CA TYR A 194 10.84 20.62 15.09
C TYR A 194 11.41 19.38 14.42
N ILE A 195 11.20 18.17 14.96
CA ILE A 195 11.68 16.94 14.34
C ILE A 195 11.04 16.77 12.96
N ARG A 196 11.87 16.61 11.93
CA ARG A 196 11.36 16.38 10.56
C ARG A 196 10.60 15.07 10.49
N GLY A 197 9.53 15.01 9.67
CA GLY A 197 8.71 13.81 9.56
C GLY A 197 7.68 13.65 10.68
N THR A 198 7.41 14.72 11.42
CA THR A 198 6.40 14.73 12.49
C THR A 198 5.25 15.70 12.18
N ALA A 199 4.14 15.53 12.88
CA ALA A 199 3.05 16.47 12.93
C ALA A 199 2.47 16.53 14.35
N TYR A 200 1.94 17.70 14.74
CA TYR A 200 1.40 17.98 16.06
C TYR A 200 0.29 19.04 15.99
N LEU A 201 -0.43 19.24 17.08
CA LEU A 201 -1.43 20.28 17.23
C LEU A 201 -0.87 21.43 18.08
N ALA A 202 -0.85 22.65 17.51
CA ALA A 202 -0.43 23.88 18.19
C ALA A 202 -1.63 24.80 18.47
N ASP A 203 -1.54 25.54 19.56
CA ASP A 203 -2.55 26.55 19.91
C ASP A 203 -2.33 27.86 19.14
N SER A 204 -1.08 28.16 18.76
CA SER A 204 -0.71 29.31 17.93
C SER A 204 0.37 28.93 16.91
N LEU A 205 0.62 29.81 15.94
CA LEU A 205 1.70 29.69 14.96
C LEU A 205 2.94 30.52 15.33
N GLU A 206 2.99 31.05 16.54
CA GLU A 206 4.14 31.81 17.03
C GLU A 206 5.39 30.91 17.04
N GLY A 207 6.49 31.42 16.49
CA GLY A 207 7.75 30.68 16.36
C GLY A 207 7.79 29.66 15.20
N ILE A 208 6.75 29.59 14.37
CA ILE A 208 6.74 28.75 13.17
C ILE A 208 6.90 29.65 11.94
N ASP A 209 8.08 29.61 11.35
CA ASP A 209 8.42 30.39 10.16
C ASP A 209 8.34 29.56 8.88
N ASP A 210 8.22 30.23 7.73
CA ASP A 210 8.29 29.66 6.37
C ASP A 210 7.38 28.44 6.14
N TYR A 211 6.10 28.60 6.43
CA TYR A 211 5.09 27.54 6.24
C TYR A 211 4.15 27.83 5.07
N VAL A 212 3.48 26.77 4.61
CA VAL A 212 2.37 26.82 3.65
C VAL A 212 1.06 26.58 4.40
N GLU A 213 0.20 27.59 4.49
CA GLU A 213 -1.13 27.43 5.04
C GLU A 213 -2.08 26.87 3.95
N ILE A 214 -2.76 25.78 4.28
CA ILE A 214 -3.76 25.17 3.40
C ILE A 214 -5.18 25.44 3.94
N PRO A 215 -6.23 25.37 3.10
CA PRO A 215 -7.61 25.57 3.54
C PRO A 215 -7.93 24.78 4.81
N SER A 216 -8.57 25.45 5.78
CA SER A 216 -8.93 24.85 7.07
C SER A 216 -9.87 23.68 6.93
N TYR A 217 -9.95 22.83 7.95
CA TYR A 217 -10.90 21.71 7.99
C TYR A 217 -12.34 22.18 7.78
N GLU A 218 -12.77 23.27 8.45
CA GLU A 218 -14.12 23.82 8.34
C GLU A 218 -14.41 24.39 6.93
N ALA A 219 -13.41 25.00 6.30
CA ALA A 219 -13.53 25.46 4.92
C ALA A 219 -13.69 24.28 3.95
N CYS A 220 -12.94 23.20 4.18
CA CYS A 220 -13.02 21.97 3.41
C CYS A 220 -14.37 21.25 3.58
N LEU A 221 -14.97 21.27 4.78
CA LEU A 221 -16.32 20.76 5.02
C LEU A 221 -17.39 21.51 4.21
N LYS A 222 -17.28 22.85 4.17
CA LYS A 222 -18.23 23.70 3.45
C LYS A 222 -18.06 23.65 1.93
N ASN A 223 -16.85 23.40 1.44
CA ASN A 223 -16.54 23.44 0.01
C ASN A 223 -15.57 22.33 -0.40
N LYS A 224 -16.08 21.34 -1.11
CA LYS A 224 -15.30 20.20 -1.61
C LYS A 224 -14.12 20.59 -2.53
N LYS A 225 -14.22 21.72 -3.27
CA LYS A 225 -13.12 22.21 -4.10
C LYS A 225 -11.97 22.74 -3.25
N LEU A 226 -12.27 23.30 -2.07
CA LEU A 226 -11.23 23.71 -1.11
C LEU A 226 -10.52 22.50 -0.52
N PHE A 227 -11.22 21.40 -0.28
CA PHE A 227 -10.56 20.13 0.11
C PHE A 227 -9.61 19.64 -0.98
N ALA A 228 -10.02 19.65 -2.26
CA ALA A 228 -9.15 19.27 -3.36
C ALA A 228 -7.90 20.18 -3.42
N LYS A 229 -8.08 21.51 -3.26
CA LYS A 229 -6.98 22.48 -3.22
C LYS A 229 -6.05 22.22 -2.03
N ALA A 230 -6.59 21.98 -0.83
CA ALA A 230 -5.80 21.67 0.36
C ALA A 230 -4.92 20.44 0.12
N HIS A 231 -5.51 19.37 -0.44
CA HIS A 231 -4.80 18.14 -0.75
C HIS A 231 -3.71 18.34 -1.82
N TYR A 232 -3.97 19.14 -2.86
CA TYR A 232 -2.98 19.47 -3.88
C TYR A 232 -1.80 20.24 -3.31
N LEU A 233 -2.05 21.30 -2.52
CA LEU A 233 -1.01 22.08 -1.87
C LEU A 233 -0.15 21.20 -0.95
N GLN A 234 -0.78 20.40 -0.09
CA GLN A 234 -0.09 19.43 0.77
C GLN A 234 0.81 18.48 -0.04
N SER A 235 0.31 17.98 -1.18
CA SER A 235 1.06 17.02 -2.01
C SER A 235 2.34 17.61 -2.62
N LYS A 236 2.41 18.94 -2.77
CA LYS A 236 3.60 19.64 -3.30
C LYS A 236 4.70 19.83 -2.25
N GLU A 237 4.37 19.72 -0.96
CA GLU A 237 5.31 19.91 0.14
C GLU A 237 5.79 18.58 0.77
N GLN A 238 5.69 17.47 0.03
CA GLN A 238 6.10 16.14 0.52
C GLN A 238 7.55 15.78 0.20
N ASP A 239 8.29 16.65 -0.48
CA ASP A 239 9.69 16.37 -0.81
C ASP A 239 10.61 16.78 0.35
N PRO A 240 11.61 15.93 0.71
CA PRO A 240 12.49 16.20 1.86
C PRO A 240 13.45 17.38 1.65
N PHE A 241 13.73 17.80 0.41
CA PHE A 241 14.72 18.84 0.13
C PHE A 241 14.12 20.23 0.04
N TYR A 242 12.93 20.39 -0.53
CA TYR A 242 12.32 21.69 -0.73
C TYR A 242 10.94 21.85 -0.06
N GLY A 243 10.39 20.75 0.46
CA GLY A 243 9.10 20.78 1.15
C GLY A 243 9.16 21.64 2.40
N LYS A 244 8.16 22.49 2.56
CA LYS A 244 7.99 23.38 3.71
C LYS A 244 7.12 22.74 4.78
N THR A 245 7.10 23.37 5.95
CA THR A 245 6.08 23.14 6.96
C THR A 245 4.71 23.42 6.37
N VAL A 246 3.74 22.54 6.64
CA VAL A 246 2.35 22.71 6.18
C VAL A 246 1.45 22.87 7.38
N VAL A 247 0.62 23.92 7.34
CA VAL A 247 -0.30 24.25 8.43
C VAL A 247 -1.75 24.15 7.95
N GLN A 248 -2.59 23.50 8.77
CA GLN A 248 -4.04 23.44 8.56
C GLN A 248 -4.78 23.79 9.85
N LYS A 249 -5.61 24.83 9.81
CA LYS A 249 -6.48 25.15 10.95
C LYS A 249 -7.53 24.05 11.14
N ASN A 250 -7.71 23.62 12.39
CA ASN A 250 -8.61 22.55 12.80
C ASN A 250 -9.29 22.94 14.12
N GLY A 251 -10.48 23.51 14.05
CA GLY A 251 -11.16 24.11 15.20
C GLY A 251 -10.40 25.30 15.75
N SER A 252 -10.10 25.27 17.04
CA SER A 252 -9.30 26.30 17.73
C SER A 252 -7.79 26.10 17.58
N LYS A 253 -7.34 24.92 17.12
CA LYS A 253 -5.92 24.55 17.00
C LYS A 253 -5.43 24.58 15.56
N TYR A 254 -4.13 24.54 15.40
CA TYR A 254 -3.46 24.39 14.12
C TYR A 254 -2.76 23.03 14.07
N LEU A 255 -3.08 22.23 13.06
CA LEU A 255 -2.23 21.12 12.70
C LEU A 255 -0.99 21.68 12.02
N VAL A 256 0.17 21.33 12.54
CA VAL A 256 1.48 21.67 11.98
C VAL A 256 2.15 20.39 11.55
N GLN A 257 2.46 20.28 10.26
CA GLN A 257 3.28 19.20 9.73
C GLN A 257 4.66 19.72 9.38
N ASN A 258 5.68 19.20 10.02
CA ASN A 258 7.06 19.48 9.68
C ASN A 258 7.45 18.94 8.29
N PRO A 259 8.52 19.46 7.65
CA PRO A 259 9.02 18.93 6.40
C PRO A 259 9.30 17.43 6.47
N ALA A 260 9.17 16.75 5.35
CA ALA A 260 9.45 15.31 5.27
C ALA A 260 10.89 14.97 5.70
N PRO A 261 11.13 13.79 6.30
CA PRO A 261 12.46 13.36 6.69
C PRO A 261 13.34 13.13 5.47
N TYR A 262 14.63 13.39 5.59
CA TYR A 262 15.58 13.03 4.54
C TYR A 262 15.59 11.51 4.30
N PRO A 263 15.78 11.06 3.06
CA PRO A 263 15.93 9.64 2.76
C PRO A 263 17.05 9.02 3.59
N LEU A 264 16.87 7.81 4.06
CA LEU A 264 17.93 7.04 4.69
C LEU A 264 19.07 6.81 3.68
N THR A 265 20.30 6.92 4.16
CA THR A 265 21.46 6.47 3.42
C THR A 265 21.45 4.94 3.28
N GLN A 266 22.25 4.40 2.38
CA GLN A 266 22.38 2.95 2.22
C GLN A 266 22.84 2.28 3.52
N GLN A 267 23.78 2.89 4.24
CA GLN A 267 24.29 2.38 5.51
C GLN A 267 23.21 2.35 6.60
N GLU A 268 22.39 3.40 6.70
CA GLU A 268 21.26 3.43 7.63
C GLU A 268 20.20 2.39 7.27
N MET A 269 19.91 2.21 5.96
CA MET A 269 19.03 1.14 5.51
C MET A 269 19.58 -0.23 5.89
N ASP A 270 20.84 -0.50 5.62
CA ASP A 270 21.47 -1.78 5.94
C ASP A 270 21.44 -2.05 7.45
N ALA A 271 21.74 -1.05 8.29
CA ALA A 271 21.70 -1.18 9.74
C ALA A 271 20.30 -1.60 10.26
N ILE A 272 19.22 -1.06 9.68
CA ILE A 272 17.85 -1.41 10.06
C ILE A 272 17.52 -2.86 9.67
N TYR A 273 17.90 -3.29 8.47
CA TYR A 273 17.59 -4.65 8.00
C TYR A 273 18.52 -5.72 8.56
N ASP A 274 19.67 -5.33 9.12
CA ASP A 274 20.64 -6.21 9.78
C ASP A 274 20.33 -6.47 11.26
N LEU A 275 19.28 -5.85 11.82
CA LEU A 275 18.81 -6.13 13.17
C LEU A 275 18.36 -7.60 13.32
N ASP A 276 18.39 -8.12 14.55
CA ASP A 276 18.14 -9.52 14.88
C ASP A 276 16.66 -9.91 14.84
N TYR A 277 16.05 -9.89 13.65
CA TYR A 277 14.67 -10.36 13.47
C TYR A 277 14.57 -11.88 13.51
N GLN A 278 13.53 -12.42 14.20
CA GLN A 278 13.25 -13.86 14.27
C GLN A 278 12.63 -14.42 12.98
N ARG A 279 12.13 -13.56 12.09
CA ARG A 279 11.50 -13.87 10.79
C ARG A 279 10.28 -14.79 10.88
N THR A 280 9.59 -14.72 11.99
CA THR A 280 8.34 -15.45 12.23
C THR A 280 7.49 -14.70 13.25
N TYR A 281 6.27 -15.19 13.49
CA TYR A 281 5.41 -14.68 14.54
C TYR A 281 5.83 -15.21 15.91
N HIS A 282 5.38 -14.53 16.96
CA HIS A 282 5.68 -14.92 18.34
C HIS A 282 5.12 -16.32 18.64
N PRO A 283 5.88 -17.21 19.34
CA PRO A 283 5.49 -18.62 19.55
C PRO A 283 4.14 -18.82 20.24
N SER A 284 3.69 -17.88 21.09
CA SER A 284 2.38 -17.96 21.75
C SER A 284 1.21 -18.03 20.77
N TYR A 285 1.38 -17.65 19.52
CA TYR A 285 0.32 -17.72 18.51
C TYR A 285 0.22 -19.07 17.80
N GLU A 286 1.19 -19.99 18.01
CA GLU A 286 1.19 -21.31 17.38
C GLU A 286 -0.08 -22.10 17.68
N VAL A 287 -0.47 -22.13 18.96
CA VAL A 287 -1.69 -22.81 19.43
C VAL A 287 -2.99 -22.19 18.90
N LEU A 288 -2.92 -20.96 18.38
CA LEU A 288 -4.03 -20.23 17.77
C LEU A 288 -4.06 -20.34 16.24
N GLY A 289 -3.14 -21.14 15.65
CA GLY A 289 -3.03 -21.34 14.20
C GLY A 289 -2.07 -20.35 13.49
N GLY A 290 -1.16 -19.75 14.24
CA GLY A 290 -0.15 -18.82 13.72
C GLY A 290 -0.73 -17.49 13.21
N VAL A 291 0.10 -16.70 12.51
CA VAL A 291 -0.32 -15.42 11.89
C VAL A 291 -0.19 -15.55 10.36
N PRO A 292 -1.30 -15.63 9.61
CA PRO A 292 -1.26 -15.93 8.17
C PRO A 292 -0.43 -14.95 7.32
N ALA A 293 -0.32 -13.69 7.74
CA ALA A 293 0.42 -12.66 7.00
C ALA A 293 1.91 -12.99 6.80
N ILE A 294 2.50 -13.88 7.64
CA ILE A 294 3.91 -14.28 7.50
C ILE A 294 4.18 -15.03 6.18
N GLU A 295 3.21 -15.77 5.68
CA GLU A 295 3.36 -16.60 4.48
C GLU A 295 3.73 -15.80 3.22
N GLU A 296 3.29 -14.54 3.15
CA GLU A 296 3.58 -13.66 2.02
C GLU A 296 5.03 -13.14 2.02
N VAL A 297 5.65 -13.03 3.20
CA VAL A 297 6.93 -12.32 3.37
C VAL A 297 8.07 -13.18 3.89
N ARG A 298 7.81 -14.33 4.51
CA ARG A 298 8.80 -15.16 5.21
C ARG A 298 10.08 -15.41 4.42
N PHE A 299 9.96 -15.71 3.13
CA PHE A 299 11.08 -15.94 2.22
C PHE A 299 11.18 -14.85 1.16
N SER A 300 10.82 -13.64 1.51
CA SER A 300 10.93 -12.46 0.64
C SER A 300 11.92 -11.45 1.24
N ILE A 301 12.59 -10.71 0.38
CA ILE A 301 13.61 -9.74 0.74
C ILE A 301 13.20 -8.36 0.23
N ILE A 302 13.13 -7.39 1.12
CA ILE A 302 12.96 -5.98 0.75
C ILE A 302 14.33 -5.45 0.31
N SER A 303 14.45 -5.05 -0.94
CA SER A 303 15.67 -4.51 -1.51
C SER A 303 15.73 -3.00 -1.54
N CYS A 304 14.57 -2.33 -1.54
CA CYS A 304 14.45 -0.87 -1.61
C CYS A 304 13.13 -0.38 -1.03
N ARG A 305 13.07 0.92 -0.73
CA ARG A 305 11.88 1.69 -0.34
C ARG A 305 11.73 2.91 -1.23
N GLY A 306 10.54 3.52 -1.22
CA GLY A 306 10.22 4.67 -2.06
C GLY A 306 9.70 4.28 -3.45
N CYS A 307 9.07 5.23 -4.14
CA CYS A 307 8.53 5.01 -5.48
C CYS A 307 8.41 6.32 -6.26
N PHE A 308 9.19 6.50 -7.32
CA PHE A 308 9.08 7.67 -8.19
C PHE A 308 7.97 7.57 -9.25
N GLY A 309 7.18 6.48 -9.24
CA GLY A 309 6.05 6.29 -10.14
C GLY A 309 4.92 7.31 -9.95
N SER A 310 4.73 7.80 -8.73
CA SER A 310 3.80 8.89 -8.37
C SER A 310 2.38 8.74 -8.92
N CYS A 311 1.85 7.50 -8.99
CA CYS A 311 0.48 7.25 -9.42
C CYS A 311 -0.51 7.93 -8.47
N SER A 312 -1.50 8.64 -9.00
CA SER A 312 -2.41 9.50 -8.21
C SER A 312 -3.29 8.75 -7.20
N PHE A 313 -3.52 7.45 -7.40
CA PHE A 313 -4.30 6.59 -6.52
C PHE A 313 -3.46 5.89 -5.43
N CYS A 314 -2.13 5.92 -5.53
CA CYS A 314 -1.26 5.12 -4.68
C CYS A 314 -0.75 5.93 -3.49
N ALA A 315 -0.93 5.39 -2.29
CA ALA A 315 -0.46 6.02 -1.05
C ALA A 315 1.02 5.73 -0.74
N ILE A 316 1.66 4.80 -1.45
CA ILE A 316 3.04 4.39 -1.16
C ILE A 316 4.02 5.56 -1.23
N HIS A 317 3.96 6.36 -2.29
CA HIS A 317 4.86 7.51 -2.42
C HIS A 317 4.59 8.61 -1.39
N SER A 318 3.36 8.70 -0.85
CA SER A 318 3.01 9.62 0.23
C SER A 318 3.49 9.13 1.59
N HIS A 319 3.76 7.82 1.74
CA HIS A 319 4.25 7.21 2.97
C HIS A 319 5.76 6.95 2.94
N GLN A 320 6.30 6.42 1.85
CA GLN A 320 7.72 6.06 1.72
C GLN A 320 8.55 7.10 0.97
N GLY A 321 7.91 8.13 0.40
CA GLY A 321 8.58 9.14 -0.42
C GLY A 321 8.77 8.74 -1.88
N ARG A 322 9.26 9.71 -2.68
CA ARG A 322 9.51 9.57 -4.12
C ARG A 322 10.96 9.24 -4.47
N ILE A 323 11.87 9.30 -3.52
CA ILE A 323 13.29 9.03 -3.67
C ILE A 323 13.55 7.60 -3.23
N ILE A 324 14.22 6.83 -4.09
CA ILE A 324 14.52 5.43 -3.78
C ILE A 324 15.64 5.36 -2.74
N GLN A 325 15.44 4.52 -1.75
CA GLN A 325 16.36 4.17 -0.68
C GLN A 325 16.68 2.68 -0.80
N SER A 326 17.89 2.33 -1.18
CA SER A 326 18.27 0.94 -1.47
C SER A 326 19.25 0.39 -0.45
N ARG A 327 19.10 -0.87 -0.15
CA ARG A 327 20.08 -1.65 0.61
C ARG A 327 21.27 -2.04 -0.26
N SER A 328 22.41 -2.24 0.34
CA SER A 328 23.60 -2.78 -0.32
C SER A 328 23.39 -4.24 -0.73
N HIS A 329 24.16 -4.69 -1.70
CA HIS A 329 24.21 -6.11 -2.06
C HIS A 329 24.62 -6.96 -0.86
N GLU A 330 25.58 -6.50 -0.06
CA GLU A 330 26.08 -7.22 1.10
C GLU A 330 25.00 -7.51 2.13
N SER A 331 24.24 -6.49 2.55
CA SER A 331 23.11 -6.63 3.46
C SER A 331 22.05 -7.62 2.93
N ILE A 332 21.69 -7.50 1.64
CA ILE A 332 20.72 -8.40 1.02
C ILE A 332 21.24 -9.84 0.92
N LEU A 333 22.51 -10.03 0.57
CA LEU A 333 23.12 -11.36 0.49
C LEU A 333 23.29 -12.01 1.87
N LYS A 334 23.57 -11.22 2.92
CA LYS A 334 23.55 -11.68 4.31
C LYS A 334 22.17 -12.23 4.69
N GLU A 335 21.12 -11.45 4.41
CA GLU A 335 19.73 -11.87 4.64
C GLU A 335 19.36 -13.13 3.84
N ALA A 336 19.74 -13.20 2.56
CA ALA A 336 19.48 -14.36 1.71
C ALA A 336 20.14 -15.63 2.25
N ARG A 337 21.36 -15.54 2.83
CA ARG A 337 22.04 -16.68 3.49
C ARG A 337 21.30 -17.09 4.77
N ILE A 338 20.82 -16.15 5.57
CA ILE A 338 20.01 -16.44 6.78
C ILE A 338 18.76 -17.22 6.36
N ILE A 339 18.04 -16.75 5.33
CA ILE A 339 16.84 -17.43 4.80
C ILE A 339 17.20 -18.82 4.28
N ALA A 340 18.31 -18.97 3.54
CA ALA A 340 18.74 -20.26 2.99
C ALA A 340 19.10 -21.29 4.06
N ALA A 341 19.47 -20.84 5.26
CA ALA A 341 19.78 -21.69 6.41
C ALA A 341 18.54 -22.06 7.26
N MET A 342 17.36 -21.50 6.99
CA MET A 342 16.13 -21.80 7.74
C MET A 342 15.69 -23.26 7.50
N PRO A 343 15.28 -24.00 8.55
CA PRO A 343 14.97 -25.44 8.43
C PRO A 343 13.83 -25.77 7.45
N ASP A 344 12.87 -24.86 7.30
CA ASP A 344 11.71 -25.03 6.43
C ASP A 344 11.88 -24.40 5.04
N PHE A 345 13.05 -23.82 4.74
CA PHE A 345 13.35 -23.25 3.44
C PHE A 345 13.52 -24.33 2.37
N LYS A 346 12.71 -24.28 1.31
CA LYS A 346 12.71 -25.28 0.23
C LYS A 346 13.54 -24.88 -0.99
N GLY A 347 14.31 -23.80 -0.88
CA GLY A 347 15.17 -23.28 -1.94
C GLY A 347 14.54 -22.18 -2.81
N TYR A 348 13.42 -21.61 -2.39
CA TYR A 348 12.69 -20.60 -3.17
C TYR A 348 12.64 -19.25 -2.45
N ILE A 349 13.37 -18.24 -2.93
CA ILE A 349 13.14 -16.86 -2.55
C ILE A 349 11.91 -16.41 -3.31
N HIS A 350 10.89 -15.98 -2.58
CA HIS A 350 9.58 -15.67 -3.15
C HIS A 350 9.56 -14.30 -3.82
N ASP A 351 10.33 -13.36 -3.32
CA ASP A 351 10.46 -12.00 -3.88
C ASP A 351 11.78 -11.36 -3.46
N VAL A 352 12.35 -10.55 -4.35
CA VAL A 352 13.43 -9.59 -4.05
C VAL A 352 12.98 -8.25 -4.62
N GLY A 353 12.38 -7.43 -3.79
CA GLY A 353 11.70 -6.25 -4.31
C GLY A 353 11.47 -5.14 -3.29
N GLY A 354 10.42 -4.41 -3.52
CA GLY A 354 9.97 -3.27 -2.76
C GLY A 354 8.62 -2.79 -3.30
N PRO A 355 8.26 -1.51 -3.17
CA PRO A 355 7.04 -0.96 -3.78
C PRO A 355 6.97 -1.19 -5.29
N THR A 356 8.12 -1.25 -5.94
CA THR A 356 8.32 -1.61 -7.34
C THR A 356 9.66 -2.31 -7.45
N ALA A 357 9.67 -3.57 -7.84
CA ALA A 357 10.85 -4.42 -7.75
C ALA A 357 12.08 -3.89 -8.50
N ASN A 358 11.86 -3.33 -9.70
CA ASN A 358 12.93 -2.82 -10.54
C ASN A 358 13.33 -1.37 -10.30
N PHE A 359 12.93 -0.78 -9.15
CA PHE A 359 13.40 0.54 -8.71
C PHE A 359 14.53 0.36 -7.69
N ARG A 360 15.76 0.32 -8.15
CA ARG A 360 16.93 0.09 -7.30
C ARG A 360 17.77 1.33 -7.01
N HIS A 361 17.52 2.43 -7.70
CA HIS A 361 18.24 3.70 -7.52
C HIS A 361 17.30 4.89 -7.76
N PRO A 362 17.64 6.10 -7.30
CA PRO A 362 16.89 7.30 -7.62
C PRO A 362 16.69 7.48 -9.12
N ALA A 363 15.56 8.05 -9.52
CA ALA A 363 15.21 8.21 -10.94
C ALA A 363 16.25 9.02 -11.75
N CYS A 364 17.04 9.85 -11.08
CA CYS A 364 18.17 10.60 -11.68
C CYS A 364 19.08 11.14 -10.57
N ALA A 365 20.31 11.48 -10.90
CA ALA A 365 21.30 12.03 -9.96
C ALA A 365 20.85 13.34 -9.26
N LYS A 366 19.94 14.10 -9.89
CA LYS A 366 19.38 15.33 -9.31
C LYS A 366 18.60 15.06 -8.01
N GLN A 367 17.91 13.92 -7.92
CA GLN A 367 17.04 13.63 -6.78
C GLN A 367 17.78 13.60 -5.45
N LEU A 368 19.03 13.16 -5.43
CA LEU A 368 19.85 13.11 -4.21
C LEU A 368 20.39 14.47 -3.77
N LYS A 369 20.32 15.50 -4.62
CA LYS A 369 20.87 16.83 -4.33
C LYS A 369 19.79 17.86 -4.00
N VAL A 370 18.68 17.84 -4.75
CA VAL A 370 17.62 18.85 -4.68
C VAL A 370 16.21 18.27 -4.68
N GLY A 371 16.06 16.97 -4.48
CA GLY A 371 14.77 16.30 -4.40
C GLY A 371 14.16 15.94 -5.76
N ALA A 372 12.98 15.35 -5.70
CA ALA A 372 12.16 15.02 -6.86
C ALA A 372 11.54 16.29 -7.48
N CYS A 373 11.33 16.30 -8.78
CA CYS A 373 10.74 17.47 -9.44
C CYS A 373 9.34 17.79 -8.89
N ARG A 374 9.09 19.08 -8.55
CA ARG A 374 7.83 19.54 -7.98
C ARG A 374 6.64 19.39 -8.94
N ASP A 375 6.86 19.72 -10.23
CA ASP A 375 5.80 19.81 -11.24
C ASP A 375 5.93 18.78 -12.36
N ARG A 376 6.73 17.74 -12.15
CA ARG A 376 6.93 16.68 -13.12
C ARG A 376 7.03 15.31 -12.46
N GLN A 377 6.37 14.33 -13.09
CA GLN A 377 6.57 12.92 -12.78
C GLN A 377 7.68 12.34 -13.67
N CYS A 378 8.40 11.32 -13.17
CA CYS A 378 9.54 10.74 -13.90
C CYS A 378 9.11 9.88 -15.09
N LEU A 379 7.89 9.28 -15.04
CA LEU A 379 7.40 8.33 -16.05
C LEU A 379 6.13 8.81 -16.78
N PHE A 380 5.51 9.89 -16.33
CA PHE A 380 4.25 10.39 -16.89
C PHE A 380 4.33 11.91 -17.18
N PRO A 381 3.70 12.42 -18.26
CA PRO A 381 3.00 11.71 -19.35
C PRO A 381 3.93 10.97 -20.31
N LYS A 382 5.20 11.30 -20.29
CA LYS A 382 6.30 10.64 -21.04
C LYS A 382 7.50 10.50 -20.11
N PRO A 383 8.35 9.48 -20.29
CA PRO A 383 9.58 9.33 -19.53
C PRO A 383 10.42 10.60 -19.55
N CYS A 384 11.01 10.93 -18.39
CA CYS A 384 11.89 12.10 -18.28
C CYS A 384 13.18 11.86 -19.10
N PRO A 385 13.68 12.83 -19.88
CA PRO A 385 14.94 12.66 -20.62
C PRO A 385 16.15 12.35 -19.72
N ASN A 386 16.10 12.76 -18.46
CA ASN A 386 17.16 12.51 -17.48
C ASN A 386 16.91 11.25 -16.63
N LEU A 387 15.93 10.42 -17.01
CA LEU A 387 15.63 9.19 -16.30
C LEU A 387 16.79 8.21 -16.47
N ASP A 388 17.33 7.77 -15.34
CA ASP A 388 18.26 6.65 -15.33
C ASP A 388 17.46 5.34 -15.35
N SER A 389 17.55 4.61 -16.46
CA SER A 389 16.83 3.35 -16.68
C SER A 389 17.75 2.13 -16.65
N ASN A 390 18.94 2.27 -16.06
CA ASN A 390 19.90 1.19 -15.92
C ASN A 390 19.44 0.17 -14.88
N HIS A 391 19.37 -1.11 -15.26
CA HIS A 391 19.02 -2.22 -14.37
C HIS A 391 20.20 -3.10 -13.97
N SER A 392 21.45 -2.75 -14.35
CA SER A 392 22.62 -3.60 -14.12
C SER A 392 22.86 -3.95 -12.64
N ASP A 393 22.65 -3.00 -11.73
CA ASP A 393 22.72 -3.25 -10.27
C ASP A 393 21.72 -4.33 -9.82
N TYR A 394 20.49 -4.26 -10.31
CA TYR A 394 19.47 -5.24 -9.94
C TYR A 394 19.74 -6.62 -10.56
N ILE A 395 20.17 -6.68 -11.81
CA ILE A 395 20.57 -7.90 -12.50
C ILE A 395 21.71 -8.59 -11.74
N GLU A 396 22.74 -7.83 -11.38
CA GLU A 396 23.90 -8.33 -10.64
C GLU A 396 23.48 -8.86 -9.25
N LEU A 397 22.63 -8.14 -8.52
CA LEU A 397 22.09 -8.58 -7.24
C LEU A 397 21.36 -9.92 -7.37
N LEU A 398 20.45 -10.03 -8.33
CA LEU A 398 19.66 -11.25 -8.57
C LEU A 398 20.56 -12.45 -8.92
N ARG A 399 21.60 -12.25 -9.73
CA ARG A 399 22.61 -13.26 -10.06
C ARG A 399 23.39 -13.70 -8.84
N LYS A 400 23.83 -12.77 -7.99
CA LYS A 400 24.53 -13.07 -6.73
C LYS A 400 23.66 -13.89 -5.78
N ILE A 401 22.37 -13.55 -5.63
CA ILE A 401 21.45 -14.32 -4.77
C ILE A 401 21.28 -15.75 -5.32
N ARG A 402 21.10 -15.91 -6.64
CA ARG A 402 20.97 -17.23 -7.26
C ARG A 402 22.21 -18.12 -7.08
N ALA A 403 23.37 -17.52 -6.89
CA ALA A 403 24.62 -18.26 -6.69
C ALA A 403 24.80 -18.76 -5.25
N ILE A 404 23.94 -18.37 -4.30
CA ILE A 404 24.04 -18.83 -2.90
C ILE A 404 23.65 -20.31 -2.82
N PRO A 405 24.49 -21.18 -2.21
CA PRO A 405 24.15 -22.57 -1.97
C PRO A 405 22.81 -22.72 -1.24
N GLY A 406 21.98 -23.68 -1.68
CA GLY A 406 20.64 -23.91 -1.13
C GLY A 406 19.53 -23.10 -1.81
N ILE A 407 19.83 -22.04 -2.56
CA ILE A 407 18.84 -21.27 -3.33
C ILE A 407 18.70 -21.88 -4.73
N LYS A 408 17.52 -22.40 -5.03
CA LYS A 408 17.17 -23.02 -6.34
C LYS A 408 16.57 -22.02 -7.30
N LYS A 409 15.74 -21.09 -6.80
CA LYS A 409 15.03 -20.08 -7.60
C LYS A 409 14.87 -18.77 -6.80
N VAL A 410 14.93 -17.67 -7.52
CA VAL A 410 14.65 -16.32 -7.01
C VAL A 410 13.54 -15.74 -7.87
N PHE A 411 12.38 -15.48 -7.29
CA PHE A 411 11.24 -14.90 -8.00
C PHE A 411 11.12 -13.41 -7.75
N ILE A 412 10.40 -12.72 -8.65
CA ILE A 412 9.98 -11.33 -8.51
C ILE A 412 8.45 -11.32 -8.52
N ARG A 413 7.83 -11.02 -7.38
CA ARG A 413 6.38 -11.00 -7.17
C ARG A 413 5.79 -9.63 -6.88
N SER A 414 6.58 -8.70 -6.32
CA SER A 414 6.14 -7.34 -5.95
C SER A 414 5.76 -6.47 -7.15
N GLY A 415 5.88 -7.01 -8.36
CA GLY A 415 5.55 -6.31 -9.59
C GLY A 415 6.68 -5.44 -10.10
N ILE A 416 6.65 -5.20 -11.41
CA ILE A 416 7.62 -4.36 -12.10
C ILE A 416 6.92 -3.19 -12.79
N ARG A 417 7.63 -2.07 -12.93
CA ARG A 417 7.22 -0.99 -13.83
C ARG A 417 7.70 -1.34 -15.23
N TYR A 418 6.79 -1.85 -16.03
CA TYR A 418 7.07 -2.26 -17.41
C TYR A 418 7.40 -1.08 -18.33
N ASP A 419 6.83 0.09 -18.05
CA ASP A 419 7.15 1.34 -18.74
C ASP A 419 8.58 1.80 -18.46
N TYR A 420 9.09 1.65 -17.23
CA TYR A 420 10.48 1.90 -16.88
C TYR A 420 11.43 0.88 -17.50
N LEU A 421 11.05 -0.41 -17.50
CA LEU A 421 11.82 -1.47 -18.15
C LEU A 421 11.98 -1.23 -19.64
N LEU A 422 10.97 -0.69 -20.33
CA LEU A 422 11.02 -0.41 -21.76
C LEU A 422 11.97 0.76 -22.14
N GLU A 423 12.40 1.57 -21.19
CA GLU A 423 13.39 2.63 -21.37
C GLU A 423 14.84 2.09 -21.32
N GLU A 424 15.02 0.86 -20.87
CA GLU A 424 16.34 0.20 -20.91
C GLU A 424 16.76 -0.07 -22.35
N LYS A 425 18.00 0.32 -22.70
CA LYS A 425 18.51 0.23 -24.08
C LYS A 425 19.03 -1.16 -24.45
N THR A 426 19.51 -1.93 -23.46
CA THR A 426 20.17 -3.23 -23.70
C THR A 426 19.17 -4.37 -23.84
N GLY A 427 18.01 -4.30 -23.18
CA GLY A 427 17.04 -5.39 -23.06
C GLY A 427 17.53 -6.56 -22.19
N GLU A 428 18.64 -6.37 -21.46
CA GLU A 428 19.25 -7.41 -20.62
C GLU A 428 18.35 -7.77 -19.45
N PHE A 429 17.70 -6.79 -18.82
CA PHE A 429 16.82 -7.06 -17.70
C PHE A 429 15.59 -7.88 -18.11
N LEU A 430 15.00 -7.63 -19.28
CA LEU A 430 13.88 -8.46 -19.77
C LEU A 430 14.32 -9.89 -20.01
N ASP A 431 15.52 -10.12 -20.54
CA ASP A 431 16.08 -11.46 -20.75
C ASP A 431 16.31 -12.17 -19.42
N GLU A 432 16.99 -11.54 -18.45
CA GLU A 432 17.25 -12.08 -17.10
C GLU A 432 15.93 -12.41 -16.39
N LEU A 433 14.97 -11.47 -16.41
CA LEU A 433 13.66 -11.63 -15.82
C LEU A 433 12.92 -12.86 -16.34
N CYS A 434 12.81 -12.99 -17.66
CA CYS A 434 12.08 -14.09 -18.27
C CYS A 434 12.77 -15.46 -18.05
N ARG A 435 14.10 -15.52 -18.11
CA ARG A 435 14.83 -16.79 -17.95
C ARG A 435 14.78 -17.31 -16.52
N TYR A 436 14.85 -16.43 -15.52
CA TYR A 436 15.22 -16.86 -14.18
C TYR A 436 14.23 -16.47 -13.07
N HIS A 437 13.40 -15.41 -13.28
CA HIS A 437 12.67 -14.76 -12.18
C HIS A 437 11.16 -14.81 -12.30
N VAL A 438 10.63 -15.32 -13.43
CA VAL A 438 9.18 -15.50 -13.62
C VAL A 438 8.82 -16.97 -13.40
N SER A 439 7.88 -17.22 -12.48
CA SER A 439 7.40 -18.57 -12.13
C SER A 439 6.31 -19.13 -13.05
N GLY A 440 6.21 -18.64 -14.29
CA GLY A 440 5.14 -18.93 -15.24
C GLY A 440 4.16 -17.78 -15.42
N GLN A 441 3.98 -16.93 -14.43
CA GLN A 441 3.12 -15.75 -14.47
C GLN A 441 3.88 -14.50 -13.99
N LEU A 442 3.79 -13.42 -14.75
CA LEU A 442 4.31 -12.11 -14.38
C LEU A 442 3.15 -11.15 -14.13
N LYS A 443 3.02 -10.67 -12.89
CA LYS A 443 2.04 -9.67 -12.50
C LYS A 443 2.50 -8.28 -12.94
N ILE A 444 1.63 -7.54 -13.60
CA ILE A 444 1.87 -6.17 -14.06
C ILE A 444 0.61 -5.33 -13.85
N ALA A 445 0.78 -4.02 -13.75
CA ALA A 445 -0.30 -3.12 -13.39
C ALA A 445 -0.51 -2.01 -14.44
N PRO A 446 -1.13 -2.29 -15.61
CA PRO A 446 -1.55 -1.26 -16.55
C PRO A 446 -2.66 -0.36 -16.01
N GLU A 447 -3.46 -0.84 -15.07
CA GLU A 447 -4.57 -0.22 -14.34
C GLU A 447 -5.80 0.08 -15.20
N HIS A 448 -5.65 0.58 -16.41
CA HIS A 448 -6.70 0.87 -17.39
C HIS A 448 -6.12 0.93 -18.81
N VAL A 449 -6.99 1.20 -19.83
CA VAL A 449 -6.57 1.40 -21.22
C VAL A 449 -7.10 2.70 -21.82
N ALA A 450 -8.20 3.23 -21.28
CA ALA A 450 -8.79 4.47 -21.76
C ALA A 450 -7.89 5.68 -21.42
N PRO A 451 -7.59 6.57 -22.39
CA PRO A 451 -6.63 7.66 -22.18
C PRO A 451 -7.02 8.61 -21.06
N ARG A 452 -8.33 8.90 -20.89
CA ARG A 452 -8.84 9.76 -19.82
C ARG A 452 -8.62 9.18 -18.43
N ALA A 453 -8.89 7.88 -18.26
CA ALA A 453 -8.67 7.18 -17.00
C ALA A 453 -7.17 7.14 -16.66
N LEU A 454 -6.31 6.75 -17.60
CA LEU A 454 -4.86 6.70 -17.44
C LEU A 454 -4.25 8.07 -17.11
N LYS A 455 -4.73 9.14 -17.74
CA LYS A 455 -4.30 10.52 -17.43
C LYS A 455 -4.59 10.88 -15.97
N ASN A 456 -5.79 10.58 -15.47
CA ASN A 456 -6.16 10.85 -14.07
C ASN A 456 -5.43 9.95 -13.08
N MET A 457 -4.98 8.78 -13.50
CA MET A 457 -4.17 7.85 -12.71
C MET A 457 -2.68 8.23 -12.68
N GLY A 458 -2.21 9.07 -13.60
CA GLY A 458 -0.78 9.34 -13.79
C GLY A 458 -0.03 8.11 -14.35
N LYS A 459 -0.67 7.38 -15.28
CA LYS A 459 -0.14 6.15 -15.89
C LYS A 459 0.09 6.35 -17.38
N PRO A 460 1.08 5.66 -17.98
CA PRO A 460 1.35 5.75 -19.42
C PRO A 460 0.16 5.22 -20.24
N GLY A 461 0.08 5.64 -21.52
CA GLY A 461 -0.95 5.19 -22.45
C GLY A 461 -0.89 3.69 -22.75
N LYS A 462 -2.00 3.13 -23.26
CA LYS A 462 -2.12 1.71 -23.59
C LYS A 462 -1.07 1.20 -24.58
N GLU A 463 -0.53 2.09 -25.42
CA GLU A 463 0.49 1.77 -26.42
C GLU A 463 1.77 1.25 -25.75
N VAL A 464 2.13 1.81 -24.61
CA VAL A 464 3.30 1.37 -23.82
C VAL A 464 3.08 -0.04 -23.29
N TYR A 465 1.87 -0.33 -22.80
CA TYR A 465 1.51 -1.67 -22.38
C TYR A 465 1.54 -2.68 -23.53
N LEU A 466 0.97 -2.32 -24.69
CA LEU A 466 1.02 -3.17 -25.90
C LEU A 466 2.46 -3.42 -26.38
N LYS A 467 3.32 -2.41 -26.30
CA LYS A 467 4.76 -2.55 -26.62
C LYS A 467 5.41 -3.58 -25.69
N PHE A 468 5.13 -3.51 -24.38
CA PHE A 468 5.64 -4.46 -23.41
C PHE A 468 5.12 -5.88 -23.65
N MET A 469 3.82 -6.06 -23.91
CA MET A 469 3.24 -7.37 -24.23
C MET A 469 3.94 -8.03 -25.42
N ARG A 470 4.22 -7.25 -26.48
CA ARG A 470 4.94 -7.76 -27.67
C ARG A 470 6.38 -8.15 -27.34
N ALA A 471 7.09 -7.31 -26.57
CA ALA A 471 8.47 -7.58 -26.14
C ALA A 471 8.55 -8.84 -25.27
N PHE A 472 7.65 -8.97 -24.29
CA PHE A 472 7.57 -10.14 -23.42
C PHE A 472 7.24 -11.44 -24.20
N SER A 473 6.24 -11.38 -25.10
CA SER A 473 5.87 -12.53 -25.94
C SER A 473 7.01 -12.93 -26.89
N LYS A 474 7.67 -11.95 -27.51
CA LYS A 474 8.84 -12.19 -28.38
C LYS A 474 9.97 -12.87 -27.59
N LYS A 475 10.30 -12.34 -26.40
CA LYS A 475 11.34 -12.91 -25.54
C LYS A 475 11.02 -14.35 -25.14
N ASN A 476 9.79 -14.63 -24.71
CA ASN A 476 9.37 -16.00 -24.36
C ASN A 476 9.51 -16.99 -25.52
N LYS A 477 9.19 -16.57 -26.75
CA LYS A 477 9.39 -17.40 -27.95
C LYS A 477 10.86 -17.66 -28.21
N GLU A 478 11.73 -16.65 -28.08
CA GLU A 478 13.17 -16.74 -28.26
C GLU A 478 13.83 -17.74 -27.29
N ILE A 479 13.37 -17.75 -26.03
CA ILE A 479 13.94 -18.60 -24.97
C ILE A 479 13.19 -19.93 -24.79
N GLY A 480 12.14 -20.20 -25.60
CA GLY A 480 11.38 -21.44 -25.56
C GLY A 480 10.52 -21.64 -24.32
N LEU A 481 10.13 -20.56 -23.61
CA LEU A 481 9.30 -20.62 -22.40
C LEU A 481 7.84 -20.25 -22.68
N LYS A 482 6.94 -20.79 -21.85
CA LYS A 482 5.50 -20.46 -21.86
C LYS A 482 5.15 -19.71 -20.58
N GLN A 483 5.34 -18.39 -20.58
CA GLN A 483 4.98 -17.52 -19.46
C GLN A 483 3.85 -16.58 -19.88
N PHE A 484 3.04 -16.17 -18.90
CA PHE A 484 1.86 -15.35 -19.12
C PHE A 484 1.92 -14.05 -18.32
N LEU A 485 1.40 -12.99 -18.90
CA LEU A 485 1.17 -11.74 -18.17
C LEU A 485 -0.18 -11.83 -17.43
N VAL A 486 -0.18 -11.40 -16.18
CA VAL A 486 -1.38 -11.23 -15.37
C VAL A 486 -1.58 -9.74 -15.09
N PRO A 487 -2.33 -9.05 -15.95
CA PRO A 487 -2.54 -7.61 -15.79
C PRO A 487 -3.58 -7.32 -14.72
N TYR A 488 -3.28 -6.35 -13.86
CA TYR A 488 -4.21 -5.75 -12.91
C TYR A 488 -4.88 -4.53 -13.52
N PHE A 489 -6.21 -4.43 -13.33
CA PHE A 489 -7.00 -3.30 -13.75
C PHE A 489 -7.88 -2.80 -12.60
N ILE A 490 -8.07 -1.48 -12.54
CA ILE A 490 -8.90 -0.81 -11.55
C ILE A 490 -10.19 -0.35 -12.20
N SER A 491 -11.32 -0.75 -11.62
CA SER A 491 -12.67 -0.28 -11.99
C SER A 491 -13.01 0.99 -11.22
N SER A 492 -13.81 1.85 -11.83
CA SER A 492 -14.46 3.01 -11.20
C SER A 492 -13.50 4.05 -10.58
N HIS A 493 -12.29 4.18 -11.14
CA HIS A 493 -11.38 5.28 -10.78
C HIS A 493 -12.00 6.63 -11.15
N PRO A 494 -11.78 7.73 -10.39
CA PRO A 494 -12.21 9.07 -10.78
C PRO A 494 -11.78 9.42 -12.21
N GLY A 495 -12.72 9.92 -13.01
CA GLY A 495 -12.54 10.18 -14.43
C GLY A 495 -12.85 9.01 -15.35
N CYS A 496 -13.12 7.81 -14.84
CA CYS A 496 -13.54 6.66 -15.64
C CYS A 496 -15.06 6.67 -15.82
N THR A 497 -15.54 6.92 -17.04
CA THR A 497 -16.95 6.84 -17.41
C THR A 497 -17.34 5.42 -17.82
N LEU A 498 -18.61 5.23 -18.11
CA LEU A 498 -19.10 3.94 -18.62
C LEU A 498 -18.48 3.59 -19.98
N ASP A 499 -18.27 4.60 -20.86
CA ASP A 499 -17.62 4.39 -22.16
C ASP A 499 -16.17 3.93 -22.01
N ASP A 500 -15.43 4.53 -21.04
CA ASP A 500 -14.06 4.10 -20.74
C ASP A 500 -14.01 2.64 -20.22
N ALA A 501 -15.01 2.24 -19.42
CA ALA A 501 -15.11 0.86 -18.93
C ALA A 501 -15.46 -0.12 -20.06
N ILE A 502 -16.27 0.32 -21.06
CA ILE A 502 -16.56 -0.47 -22.27
C ILE A 502 -15.30 -0.59 -23.13
N GLU A 503 -14.54 0.50 -23.32
CA GLU A 503 -13.24 0.43 -24.05
C GLU A 503 -12.30 -0.60 -23.40
N LEU A 504 -12.24 -0.64 -22.06
CA LEU A 504 -11.46 -1.65 -21.35
C LEU A 504 -12.00 -3.07 -21.61
N ALA A 505 -13.31 -3.27 -21.60
CA ALA A 505 -13.92 -4.57 -21.88
C ALA A 505 -13.65 -5.05 -23.32
N GLU A 506 -13.73 -4.14 -24.30
CA GLU A 506 -13.36 -4.43 -25.70
C GLU A 506 -11.88 -4.82 -25.80
N PHE A 507 -10.99 -4.08 -25.15
CA PHE A 507 -9.57 -4.40 -25.09
C PHE A 507 -9.32 -5.80 -24.49
N LEU A 508 -9.97 -6.13 -23.37
CA LEU A 508 -9.86 -7.44 -22.73
C LEU A 508 -10.35 -8.57 -23.65
N ARG A 509 -11.42 -8.32 -24.42
CA ARG A 509 -11.88 -9.23 -25.48
C ARG A 509 -10.79 -9.45 -26.53
N ASP A 510 -10.23 -8.38 -27.05
CA ASP A 510 -9.29 -8.39 -28.17
C ASP A 510 -7.96 -9.08 -27.83
N ILE A 511 -7.49 -8.94 -26.59
CA ILE A 511 -6.30 -9.66 -26.08
C ILE A 511 -6.63 -11.08 -25.56
N GLY A 512 -7.91 -11.47 -25.56
CA GLY A 512 -8.34 -12.78 -25.06
C GLY A 512 -8.18 -12.99 -23.55
N HIS A 513 -8.03 -11.92 -22.77
CA HIS A 513 -7.83 -11.99 -21.32
C HIS A 513 -9.15 -11.81 -20.56
N GLN A 514 -9.36 -12.63 -19.53
CA GLN A 514 -10.51 -12.52 -18.63
C GLN A 514 -9.97 -12.42 -17.18
N PRO A 515 -10.03 -11.24 -16.56
CA PRO A 515 -9.60 -11.11 -15.17
C PRO A 515 -10.43 -11.98 -14.23
N GLU A 516 -9.78 -12.82 -13.43
CA GLU A 516 -10.45 -13.61 -12.39
C GLU A 516 -10.86 -12.72 -11.22
N GLN A 517 -9.97 -11.81 -10.84
CA GLN A 517 -10.20 -10.82 -9.79
C GLN A 517 -10.24 -9.42 -10.39
N VAL A 518 -11.20 -8.63 -9.97
CA VAL A 518 -11.37 -7.23 -10.35
C VAL A 518 -11.47 -6.41 -9.08
N GLN A 519 -10.70 -5.34 -9.03
CA GLN A 519 -10.69 -4.43 -7.89
C GLN A 519 -11.34 -3.10 -8.28
N ASP A 520 -12.35 -2.68 -7.49
CA ASP A 520 -12.85 -1.31 -7.57
C ASP A 520 -11.84 -0.36 -6.92
N PHE A 521 -11.77 0.86 -7.42
CA PHE A 521 -11.03 1.91 -6.77
C PHE A 521 -11.51 2.10 -5.32
N ILE A 522 -10.56 2.03 -4.39
CA ILE A 522 -10.79 2.35 -2.98
C ILE A 522 -10.17 3.73 -2.72
N PRO A 523 -10.98 4.73 -2.34
CA PRO A 523 -10.45 6.03 -1.95
C PRO A 523 -9.60 5.90 -0.69
N THR A 524 -8.28 5.83 -0.88
CA THR A 524 -7.31 5.76 0.22
C THR A 524 -6.97 7.18 0.67
N PRO A 525 -7.08 7.53 1.96
CA PRO A 525 -6.66 8.83 2.47
C PRO A 525 -5.24 9.20 2.02
N GLY A 526 -4.96 10.47 1.82
CA GLY A 526 -3.63 10.94 1.39
C GLY A 526 -3.32 10.77 -0.11
N SER A 527 -4.22 10.20 -0.93
CA SER A 527 -4.02 10.07 -2.38
C SER A 527 -4.78 11.16 -3.16
N LEU A 528 -4.17 11.67 -4.26
CA LEU A 528 -4.80 12.64 -5.15
C LEU A 528 -6.12 12.12 -5.74
N SER A 529 -6.18 10.82 -6.04
CA SER A 529 -7.41 10.20 -6.55
C SER A 529 -8.54 10.23 -5.54
N THR A 530 -8.24 10.17 -4.24
CA THR A 530 -9.26 10.34 -3.19
C THR A 530 -9.77 11.78 -3.13
N ALA A 531 -8.90 12.76 -3.33
CA ALA A 531 -9.33 14.15 -3.46
C ALA A 531 -10.24 14.34 -4.69
N MET A 532 -9.90 13.75 -5.84
CA MET A 532 -10.77 13.72 -7.03
C MET A 532 -12.11 13.04 -6.74
N TYR A 533 -12.10 11.90 -6.07
CA TYR A 533 -13.29 11.12 -5.75
C TYR A 533 -14.27 11.91 -4.87
N TYR A 534 -13.77 12.54 -3.81
CA TYR A 534 -14.61 13.32 -2.90
C TYR A 534 -15.10 14.61 -3.54
N SER A 535 -14.23 15.38 -4.17
CA SER A 535 -14.55 16.71 -4.71
C SER A 535 -15.31 16.66 -6.04
N GLY A 536 -15.06 15.67 -6.90
CA GLY A 536 -15.55 15.63 -8.28
C GLY A 536 -14.78 16.59 -9.20
N CYS A 537 -13.59 17.01 -8.82
CA CYS A 537 -12.74 17.85 -9.67
C CYS A 537 -11.26 17.42 -9.61
N ASN A 538 -10.50 17.83 -10.63
CA ASN A 538 -9.07 17.70 -10.62
C ASN A 538 -8.46 18.66 -9.59
N PRO A 539 -7.67 18.19 -8.61
CA PRO A 539 -7.13 19.03 -7.55
C PRO A 539 -6.17 20.13 -8.04
N GLU A 540 -5.50 19.90 -9.18
CA GLU A 540 -4.56 20.86 -9.78
C GLU A 540 -5.27 21.94 -10.60
N THR A 541 -6.20 21.52 -11.48
CA THR A 541 -6.82 22.42 -12.47
C THR A 541 -8.19 22.94 -12.03
N GLY A 542 -8.83 22.32 -11.04
CA GLY A 542 -10.21 22.63 -10.64
C GLY A 542 -11.29 22.16 -11.63
N CYS A 543 -10.90 21.56 -12.75
CA CYS A 543 -11.84 21.05 -13.76
C CYS A 543 -12.67 19.89 -13.21
N GLU A 544 -13.94 19.83 -13.59
CA GLU A 544 -14.83 18.75 -13.18
C GLU A 544 -14.37 17.39 -13.73
N ILE A 545 -14.50 16.37 -12.89
CA ILE A 545 -14.18 14.99 -13.20
C ILE A 545 -15.40 14.13 -12.86
N PHE A 546 -15.76 13.25 -13.80
CA PHE A 546 -16.79 12.23 -13.55
C PHE A 546 -16.34 11.28 -12.42
N VAL A 547 -17.26 10.96 -11.52
CA VAL A 547 -17.03 9.99 -10.44
C VAL A 547 -18.22 9.06 -10.32
N ALA A 548 -18.00 7.77 -10.52
CA ALA A 548 -18.99 6.73 -10.29
C ALA A 548 -19.25 6.58 -8.78
N ARG A 549 -20.26 7.29 -8.25
CA ARG A 549 -20.62 7.26 -6.82
C ARG A 549 -21.69 6.23 -6.50
N ASN A 550 -22.59 5.99 -7.47
CA ASN A 550 -23.69 5.05 -7.32
C ASN A 550 -23.13 3.61 -7.30
N PRO A 551 -23.46 2.79 -6.27
CA PRO A 551 -23.03 1.40 -6.20
C PRO A 551 -23.40 0.56 -7.42
N HIS A 552 -24.55 0.83 -8.04
CA HIS A 552 -25.01 0.14 -9.24
C HIS A 552 -24.15 0.46 -10.46
N GLU A 553 -23.75 1.74 -10.60
CA GLU A 553 -22.83 2.17 -11.66
C GLU A 553 -21.45 1.55 -11.52
N LYS A 554 -20.90 1.50 -10.28
CA LYS A 554 -19.66 0.76 -9.98
C LYS A 554 -19.80 -0.72 -10.34
N ALA A 555 -20.95 -1.33 -10.01
CA ALA A 555 -21.21 -2.72 -10.34
C ALA A 555 -21.24 -2.96 -11.86
N MET A 556 -21.80 -2.04 -12.64
CA MET A 556 -21.79 -2.11 -14.11
C MET A 556 -20.36 -2.03 -14.67
N GLN A 557 -19.55 -1.05 -14.23
CA GLN A 557 -18.16 -0.91 -14.68
C GLN A 557 -17.34 -2.15 -14.34
N ARG A 558 -17.49 -2.70 -13.13
CA ARG A 558 -16.83 -3.95 -12.72
C ARG A 558 -17.30 -5.14 -13.54
N ALA A 559 -18.62 -5.25 -13.79
CA ALA A 559 -19.19 -6.35 -14.58
C ALA A 559 -18.66 -6.40 -16.02
N LEU A 560 -18.39 -5.23 -16.63
CA LEU A 560 -17.80 -5.12 -17.95
C LEU A 560 -16.40 -5.75 -18.02
N MET A 561 -15.59 -5.63 -16.98
CA MET A 561 -14.27 -6.30 -16.93
C MET A 561 -14.38 -7.83 -16.87
N GLN A 562 -15.50 -8.35 -16.36
CA GLN A 562 -15.81 -9.78 -16.28
C GLN A 562 -17.05 -10.15 -17.13
N TYR A 563 -17.14 -9.59 -18.33
CA TYR A 563 -18.31 -9.69 -19.20
C TYR A 563 -18.68 -11.14 -19.59
N LYS A 564 -17.74 -12.08 -19.57
CA LYS A 564 -18.00 -13.51 -19.83
C LYS A 564 -18.67 -14.23 -18.66
N ASN A 565 -18.62 -13.67 -17.44
CA ASN A 565 -19.23 -14.29 -16.27
C ASN A 565 -20.78 -14.27 -16.41
N PRO A 566 -21.45 -15.43 -16.38
CA PRO A 566 -22.91 -15.49 -16.53
C PRO A 566 -23.67 -14.65 -15.49
N ARG A 567 -23.13 -14.51 -14.28
CA ARG A 567 -23.73 -13.70 -13.20
C ARG A 567 -23.76 -12.20 -13.53
N ASN A 568 -22.87 -11.74 -14.38
CA ASN A 568 -22.75 -10.33 -14.77
C ASN A 568 -23.60 -9.98 -16.00
N ARG A 569 -24.23 -10.97 -16.66
CA ARG A 569 -24.91 -10.81 -17.95
C ARG A 569 -25.92 -9.65 -17.99
N MET A 570 -26.73 -9.51 -16.94
CA MET A 570 -27.75 -8.46 -16.87
C MET A 570 -27.12 -7.07 -16.72
N LEU A 571 -26.13 -6.94 -15.85
CA LEU A 571 -25.39 -5.67 -15.65
C LEU A 571 -24.63 -5.26 -16.91
N VAL A 572 -24.00 -6.20 -17.61
CA VAL A 572 -23.30 -5.94 -18.88
C VAL A 572 -24.30 -5.48 -19.95
N LYS A 573 -25.47 -6.13 -20.06
CA LYS A 573 -26.52 -5.72 -21.00
C LYS A 573 -27.00 -4.30 -20.72
N GLU A 574 -27.30 -4.01 -19.45
CA GLU A 574 -27.74 -2.68 -19.01
C GLU A 574 -26.69 -1.62 -19.32
N ALA A 575 -25.42 -1.89 -18.98
CA ALA A 575 -24.30 -0.99 -19.24
C ALA A 575 -24.16 -0.65 -20.74
N LEU A 576 -24.23 -1.66 -21.60
CA LEU A 576 -24.14 -1.48 -23.05
C LEU A 576 -25.33 -0.69 -23.62
N LEU A 577 -26.56 -0.99 -23.16
CA LEU A 577 -27.77 -0.25 -23.58
C LEU A 577 -27.71 1.22 -23.11
N LYS A 578 -27.29 1.46 -21.86
CA LYS A 578 -27.16 2.82 -21.31
C LYS A 578 -26.12 3.66 -22.05
N ALA A 579 -25.06 3.04 -22.54
CA ALA A 579 -24.03 3.68 -23.35
C ALA A 579 -24.37 3.73 -24.87
N GLY A 580 -25.52 3.22 -25.30
CA GLY A 580 -25.90 3.18 -26.71
C GLY A 580 -25.09 2.16 -27.55
N ARG A 581 -24.33 1.25 -26.91
CA ARG A 581 -23.45 0.28 -27.58
C ARG A 581 -24.15 -1.03 -27.89
N ASN A 582 -25.28 -0.93 -28.64
CA ASN A 582 -26.06 -2.09 -29.11
C ASN A 582 -25.24 -3.00 -30.05
N ASP A 583 -24.24 -2.44 -30.73
CA ASP A 583 -23.28 -3.13 -31.59
C ASP A 583 -22.50 -4.24 -30.88
N LEU A 584 -22.35 -4.14 -29.56
CA LEU A 584 -21.65 -5.11 -28.72
C LEU A 584 -22.56 -6.24 -28.17
N ILE A 585 -23.84 -6.25 -28.56
CA ILE A 585 -24.83 -7.27 -28.18
C ILE A 585 -25.24 -8.02 -29.43
N GLY A 586 -24.94 -9.31 -29.57
CA GLY A 586 -25.27 -10.10 -30.75
C GLY A 586 -24.48 -11.38 -30.88
N SER A 587 -24.42 -11.95 -32.10
CA SER A 587 -23.69 -13.18 -32.41
C SER A 587 -22.28 -12.95 -32.96
N GLY A 588 -21.94 -11.72 -33.36
CA GLY A 588 -20.62 -11.37 -33.96
C GLY A 588 -19.45 -11.53 -33.02
N ASP A 589 -18.23 -11.69 -33.57
CA ASP A 589 -17.02 -11.92 -32.75
C ASP A 589 -16.62 -10.70 -31.91
N LYS A 590 -17.02 -9.51 -32.35
CA LYS A 590 -16.79 -8.27 -31.60
C LYS A 590 -17.80 -8.04 -30.47
N CYS A 591 -18.86 -8.84 -30.34
CA CYS A 591 -19.83 -8.70 -29.27
C CYS A 591 -19.28 -9.14 -27.93
N LEU A 592 -19.48 -8.31 -26.90
CA LEU A 592 -19.19 -8.64 -25.51
C LEU A 592 -20.25 -9.57 -24.94
N LEU A 593 -21.51 -9.37 -25.34
CA LEU A 593 -22.66 -10.16 -24.92
C LEU A 593 -23.18 -11.00 -26.06
N LYS A 594 -22.90 -12.31 -26.03
CA LYS A 594 -23.41 -13.25 -27.05
C LYS A 594 -24.90 -13.52 -26.83
N ILE A 595 -25.71 -13.33 -27.89
CA ILE A 595 -27.09 -13.77 -27.91
C ILE A 595 -27.07 -15.18 -28.52
N ASN A 596 -27.46 -16.18 -27.72
CA ASN A 596 -27.69 -17.52 -28.26
C ASN A 596 -28.97 -17.49 -29.14
N THR A 597 -28.81 -17.39 -30.44
CA THR A 597 -29.89 -17.51 -31.44
C THR A 597 -30.29 -18.96 -31.68
N GLY A 598 -30.11 -19.85 -30.71
CA GLY A 598 -30.29 -21.28 -30.89
C GLY A 598 -31.14 -21.95 -29.82
N TYR A 599 -32.41 -21.57 -29.68
CA TYR A 599 -33.43 -22.60 -29.40
C TYR A 599 -33.78 -23.27 -30.73
N LYS A 600 -33.02 -24.27 -31.16
CA LYS A 600 -33.59 -25.31 -32.04
C LYS A 600 -34.62 -26.05 -31.19
N THR A 601 -35.88 -25.68 -31.35
CA THR A 601 -37.00 -26.52 -30.96
C THR A 601 -36.81 -27.88 -31.63
N LYS A 602 -36.47 -28.90 -30.86
CA LYS A 602 -36.60 -30.28 -31.35
C LYS A 602 -38.07 -30.45 -31.72
N PRO A 603 -38.40 -30.92 -32.95
CA PRO A 603 -39.78 -31.23 -33.30
C PRO A 603 -40.27 -32.32 -32.34
N ALA A 604 -41.49 -32.13 -31.84
CA ALA A 604 -42.17 -33.08 -30.99
C ALA A 604 -42.24 -34.44 -31.72
N GLY A 605 -41.44 -35.40 -31.25
CA GLY A 605 -41.49 -36.77 -31.74
C GLY A 605 -42.82 -37.41 -31.35
N LYS A 606 -43.52 -37.90 -32.36
CA LYS A 606 -44.78 -38.64 -32.26
C LYS A 606 -44.65 -39.79 -31.26
N ASN A 607 -45.60 -39.84 -30.32
CA ASN A 607 -45.87 -41.00 -29.47
C ASN A 607 -46.06 -42.26 -30.32
N SER A 608 -45.15 -43.24 -30.17
CA SER A 608 -45.47 -44.62 -30.54
C SER A 608 -45.67 -45.41 -29.24
N ARG A 609 -46.95 -45.78 -29.01
CA ARG A 609 -47.35 -46.82 -28.09
C ARG A 609 -46.74 -48.16 -28.53
N SER A 610 -46.11 -48.90 -27.68
CA SER A 610 -46.30 -50.37 -27.59
C SER A 610 -45.57 -50.97 -26.40
N LYS A 611 -46.41 -51.55 -25.62
CA LYS A 611 -46.47 -52.99 -25.19
C LYS A 611 -45.54 -53.42 -24.08
N THR A 612 -46.22 -53.56 -22.97
CA THR A 612 -46.01 -54.56 -21.89
C THR A 612 -45.38 -55.89 -22.36
N LYS A 613 -44.35 -56.36 -21.65
CA LYS A 613 -44.23 -57.80 -21.30
C LYS A 613 -43.48 -57.98 -19.98
N LYS A 614 -44.15 -58.75 -19.16
CA LYS A 614 -43.66 -59.39 -17.91
C LYS A 614 -42.40 -60.21 -18.13
N ARG A 615 -41.48 -60.15 -17.23
CA ARG A 615 -40.98 -61.22 -16.34
C ARG A 615 -39.99 -60.65 -15.35
#